data_3c74cc143c0596ff0283227fb4854603
#
_entry.id   3c74cc143c0596ff0283227fb4854603
#
_cell.length_a   1.000
_cell.length_b   1.000
_cell.length_c   1.000
_cell.angle_alpha   90.00
_cell.angle_beta   90.00
_cell.angle_gamma   90.00
#
_symmetry.space_group_name_H-M   'P 1'
#
loop_
_entity.id
_entity.type
_entity.pdbx_description
1 polymer ?
#
loop_
_entity_poly.entity_id
_entity_poly.type
_entity_poly.pdbx_seq_one_letter_code
_entity_poly.pdbx_strand_id
1 'polypeptide(L)' 'MKALACRNAGFDCDAVIRGNSEEEIMANTAEHAIKEHNMKPEEIASEEFEEHVRSLITTAC' A
#
# COMPACT_ATOMS: atom_id res chain seq x y z
N MET A 1 3.94 -2.53 15.02
CA MET A 1 3.38 -1.67 14.00
C MET A 1 4.08 -1.90 12.67
N LYS A 2 3.35 -1.91 11.58
CA LYS A 2 3.91 -2.13 10.25
C LYS A 2 3.79 -0.87 9.42
N ALA A 3 4.65 -0.73 8.43
CA ALA A 3 4.66 0.45 7.58
C ALA A 3 4.99 0.08 6.13
N LEU A 4 4.52 0.90 5.21
CA LEU A 4 4.79 0.76 3.78
C LEU A 4 5.11 2.13 3.21
N ALA A 5 6.26 2.27 2.59
CA ALA A 5 6.59 3.50 1.87
C ALA A 5 5.96 3.46 0.49
N CYS A 6 5.12 4.44 0.20
CA CYS A 6 4.39 4.51 -1.08
C CYS A 6 5.33 4.49 -2.28
N ARG A 7 6.47 5.17 -2.20
CA ARG A 7 7.43 5.20 -3.31
C ARG A 7 7.99 3.82 -3.65
N ASN A 8 8.04 2.91 -2.68
CA ASN A 8 8.52 1.56 -2.93
C ASN A 8 7.53 0.74 -3.75
N ALA A 9 6.28 1.19 -3.80
CA ALA A 9 5.25 0.54 -4.61
C ALA A 9 5.27 1.01 -6.07
N GLY A 10 6.22 1.88 -6.43
CA GLY A 10 6.36 2.36 -7.80
C GLY A 10 5.71 3.72 -8.05
N PHE A 11 5.24 4.40 -7.02
CA PHE A 11 4.63 5.71 -7.14
C PHE A 11 5.63 6.80 -6.78
N ASP A 12 5.50 7.94 -7.44
CA ASP A 12 6.30 9.12 -7.14
C ASP A 12 5.65 9.88 -5.97
N CYS A 13 5.81 9.33 -4.76
CA CYS A 13 5.08 9.79 -3.60
C CYS A 13 5.93 9.57 -2.34
N ASP A 14 5.92 10.54 -1.43
CA ASP A 14 6.66 10.46 -0.18
C ASP A 14 5.82 9.95 1.00
N ALA A 15 4.58 9.57 0.76
CA ALA A 15 3.69 9.11 1.82
C ALA A 15 4.15 7.78 2.39
N VAL A 16 3.97 7.62 3.69
CA VAL A 16 4.21 6.36 4.38
C VAL A 16 2.90 5.90 5.00
N ILE A 17 2.50 4.69 4.68
CA ILE A 17 1.26 4.11 5.17
C ILE A 17 1.59 3.21 6.36
N ARG A 18 0.89 3.42 7.47
CA ARG A 18 1.11 2.69 8.71
C ARG A 18 -0.15 1.97 9.15
N GLY A 19 0.03 0.85 9.82
CA GLY A 19 -1.08 0.09 10.36
C GLY A 19 -0.60 -0.95 11.37
N ASN A 20 -1.52 -1.49 12.13
CA ASN A 20 -1.21 -2.51 13.13
C ASN A 20 -1.09 -3.91 12.50
N SER A 21 -1.63 -4.09 11.31
CA SER A 21 -1.58 -5.38 10.61
C SER A 21 -1.43 -5.15 9.12
N GLU A 22 -1.10 -6.21 8.40
CA GLU A 22 -1.01 -6.16 6.96
C GLU A 22 -2.35 -5.78 6.33
N GLU A 23 -3.44 -6.26 6.90
CA GLU A 23 -4.78 -5.95 6.40
C GLU A 23 -5.06 -4.45 6.46
N GLU A 24 -4.69 -3.81 7.57
CA GLU A 24 -4.86 -2.37 7.69
C GLU A 24 -4.03 -1.62 6.68
N ILE A 25 -2.79 -2.02 6.50
CA ILE A 25 -1.90 -1.40 5.52
C ILE A 25 -2.44 -1.59 4.11
N MET A 26 -2.91 -2.78 3.78
CA MET A 26 -3.50 -3.06 2.47
C MET A 26 -4.71 -2.18 2.21
N ALA A 27 -5.61 -2.07 3.18
CA ALA A 27 -6.79 -1.24 3.05
C ALA A 27 -6.42 0.25 2.89
N ASN A 28 -5.49 0.72 3.70
CA ASN A 28 -5.04 2.11 3.64
C ASN A 28 -4.31 2.40 2.33
N THR A 29 -3.51 1.45 1.86
CA THR A 29 -2.80 1.59 0.58
C THR A 29 -3.80 1.66 -0.58
N ALA A 30 -4.82 0.82 -0.55
CA ALA A 30 -5.85 0.83 -1.58
C ALA A 30 -6.57 2.17 -1.63
N GLU A 31 -6.97 2.68 -0.49
CA GLU A 31 -7.63 3.98 -0.41
C GLU A 31 -6.73 5.10 -0.90
N HIS A 32 -5.48 5.10 -0.46
CA HIS A 32 -4.50 6.09 -0.89
C HIS A 32 -4.28 6.06 -2.41
N ALA A 33 -4.14 4.87 -2.98
CA ALA A 33 -3.92 4.72 -4.41
C ALA A 33 -5.11 5.22 -5.22
N ILE A 34 -6.32 4.96 -4.76
CA ILE A 34 -7.52 5.43 -5.44
C ILE A 34 -7.61 6.96 -5.39
N LYS A 35 -7.35 7.55 -4.23
CA LYS A 35 -7.48 9.00 -4.05
C LYS A 35 -6.34 9.80 -4.64
N GLU A 36 -5.12 9.34 -4.44
CA GLU A 36 -3.93 10.13 -4.80
C GLU A 36 -3.35 9.76 -6.17
N HIS A 37 -3.55 8.52 -6.60
CA HIS A 37 -2.94 8.02 -7.82
C HIS A 37 -3.96 7.59 -8.88
N ASN A 38 -5.23 7.86 -8.65
CA ASN A 38 -6.33 7.53 -9.58
C ASN A 38 -6.35 6.07 -10.02
N MET A 39 -5.93 5.17 -9.16
CA MET A 39 -5.99 3.74 -9.46
C MET A 39 -7.43 3.25 -9.40
N LYS A 40 -7.72 2.27 -10.22
CA LYS A 40 -9.04 1.64 -10.21
C LYS A 40 -9.10 0.57 -9.12
N PRO A 41 -10.26 0.39 -8.47
CA PRO A 41 -10.41 -0.68 -7.47
C PRO A 41 -10.07 -2.07 -8.02
N GLU A 42 -10.32 -2.30 -9.29
CA GLU A 42 -10.01 -3.56 -9.95
C GLU A 42 -8.51 -3.86 -9.97
N GLU A 43 -7.71 -2.83 -10.19
CA GLU A 43 -6.25 -2.96 -10.19
C GLU A 43 -5.73 -3.27 -8.79
N ILE A 44 -6.32 -2.65 -7.78
CA ILE A 44 -5.93 -2.83 -6.39
C ILE A 44 -6.32 -4.23 -5.90
N ALA A 45 -7.44 -4.76 -6.38
CA ALA A 45 -7.92 -6.08 -5.99
C ALA A 45 -7.15 -7.22 -6.65
N SER A 46 -6.25 -6.94 -7.59
CA SER A 46 -5.48 -7.99 -8.25
C SER A 46 -4.50 -8.65 -7.29
N GLU A 47 -4.27 -9.94 -7.47
CA GLU A 47 -3.32 -10.69 -6.65
C GLU A 47 -1.90 -10.17 -6.83
N GLU A 48 -1.54 -9.78 -8.03
CA GLU A 48 -0.22 -9.23 -8.32
C GLU A 48 0.05 -7.97 -7.50
N PHE A 49 -0.93 -7.08 -7.43
CA PHE A 49 -0.80 -5.87 -6.64
C PHE A 49 -0.69 -6.19 -5.15
N GLU A 50 -1.52 -7.08 -4.66
CA GLU A 50 -1.49 -7.48 -3.25
C GLU A 50 -0.15 -8.09 -2.86
N GLU A 51 0.37 -9.00 -3.67
CA GLU A 51 1.67 -9.61 -3.39
C GLU A 51 2.78 -8.58 -3.43
N HIS A 52 2.73 -7.67 -4.39
CA HIS A 52 3.72 -6.60 -4.51
C HIS A 52 3.72 -5.73 -3.25
N VAL A 53 2.54 -5.30 -2.82
CA VAL A 53 2.40 -4.45 -1.64
C VAL A 53 2.87 -5.19 -0.38
N ARG A 54 2.50 -6.45 -0.23
CA ARG A 54 2.92 -7.26 0.92
C ARG A 54 4.44 -7.37 1.02
N SER A 55 5.10 -7.53 -0.10
CA SER A 55 6.56 -7.65 -0.11
C SER A 55 7.25 -6.36 0.32
N LEU A 56 6.55 -5.23 0.24
CA LEU A 56 7.09 -3.93 0.60
C LEU A 56 6.81 -3.53 2.05
N ILE A 57 5.90 -4.25 2.71
CA ILE A 57 5.53 -3.96 4.09
C ILE A 57 6.71 -4.33 5.00
N THR A 58 7.11 -3.38 5.83
CA THR A 58 8.18 -3.59 6.80
C THR A 58 7.63 -3.44 8.21
N THR A 59 8.29 -4.09 9.16
CA THR A 59 7.93 -3.94 10.57
C THR A 59 8.64 -2.69 11.10
N ALA A 60 7.84 -1.74 11.59
CA ALA A 60 8.35 -0.53 12.23
C ALA A 60 8.08 -0.62 13.72
N CYS A 61 9.09 -0.41 14.52
CA CYS A 61 8.94 -0.39 15.97
C CYS A 61 8.69 1.01 16.47
#